data_3107625028396d004b0339ffb41a5d8d
#
_entry.id   3107625028396d004b0339ffb41a5d8d
#
_cell.length_a   1.000
_cell.length_b   1.000
_cell.length_c   1.000
_cell.angle_alpha   90.00
_cell.angle_beta   90.00
_cell.angle_gamma   90.00
#
_symmetry.space_group_name_H-M   'P 1'
#
loop_
_entity.id
_entity.type
_entity.pdbx_description
1 polymer ?
#
loop_
_entity_poly.entity_id
_entity_poly.type
_entity_poly.pdbx_seq_one_letter_code
_entity_poly.pdbx_strand_id
1 'polypeptide(L)'
;MLKSNTGAELMSSFEKKIIYFDKAGEQNTHLLLKFTKEYVEKEDIRDIIVASTTGKTGAEAARTFKGRNVVVVTHNFGFQEPGRNELQEEHKKEILSDGAKIFTGVHALSSAERAVRKDFGTIQPLELMANVLRRLGEGTKVCVEITMMAADAGLIPADKDVVAIAGTERGADTALRLYPANAARFFNLKIREVIAKPVEF
;
A
#
# COMPACT_ATOMS: atom_id res chain seq x y z
N MET A 1 -33.33 -21.56 42.34
CA MET A 1 -33.31 -21.73 40.86
C MET A 1 -32.23 -20.80 40.30
N LEU A 2 -31.03 -21.31 40.12
CA LEU A 2 -29.91 -20.60 39.50
C LEU A 2 -30.02 -20.76 37.98
N LYS A 3 -30.30 -19.71 37.27
CA LYS A 3 -30.20 -19.68 35.80
C LYS A 3 -28.71 -19.58 35.42
N SER A 4 -28.13 -20.66 34.96
CA SER A 4 -26.84 -20.69 34.30
C SER A 4 -26.97 -20.04 32.94
N ASN A 5 -26.49 -18.80 32.80
CA ASN A 5 -26.37 -18.12 31.51
C ASN A 5 -24.96 -18.42 30.98
N THR A 6 -24.78 -19.58 30.36
CA THR A 6 -23.58 -19.91 29.59
C THR A 6 -23.76 -19.36 28.18
N GLY A 7 -23.59 -18.04 28.02
CA GLY A 7 -23.37 -17.42 26.71
C GLY A 7 -21.97 -17.80 26.23
N ALA A 8 -21.81 -18.98 25.63
CA ALA A 8 -20.65 -19.26 24.84
C ALA A 8 -20.66 -18.29 23.65
N GLU A 9 -19.78 -17.27 23.65
CA GLU A 9 -19.50 -16.51 22.43
C GLU A 9 -19.05 -17.51 21.38
N LEU A 10 -19.88 -17.72 20.36
CA LEU A 10 -19.52 -18.51 19.19
C LEU A 10 -18.31 -17.85 18.54
N MET A 11 -17.13 -18.45 18.71
CA MET A 11 -15.94 -18.05 17.98
C MET A 11 -16.24 -18.22 16.49
N SER A 12 -16.37 -17.10 15.76
CA SER A 12 -16.57 -17.13 14.32
C SER A 12 -15.23 -17.19 13.61
N SER A 13 -15.04 -18.16 12.74
CA SER A 13 -13.94 -18.25 11.80
C SER A 13 -14.47 -18.17 10.38
N PHE A 14 -13.65 -17.66 9.46
CA PHE A 14 -13.97 -17.62 8.04
C PHE A 14 -12.72 -17.93 7.23
N GLU A 15 -12.91 -18.47 6.03
CA GLU A 15 -11.84 -18.76 5.09
C GLU A 15 -11.84 -17.72 3.96
N LYS A 16 -10.64 -17.29 3.56
CA LYS A 16 -10.41 -16.43 2.39
C LYS A 16 -9.27 -16.94 1.56
N LYS A 17 -9.38 -16.77 0.24
CA LYS A 17 -8.33 -17.13 -0.72
C LYS A 17 -7.31 -16.02 -0.83
N ILE A 18 -6.03 -16.37 -0.78
CA ILE A 18 -4.90 -15.50 -1.10
C ILE A 18 -4.38 -15.87 -2.49
N ILE A 19 -4.06 -14.88 -3.31
CA ILE A 19 -3.43 -15.08 -4.61
C ILE A 19 -1.91 -15.02 -4.43
N TYR A 20 -1.22 -16.05 -4.86
CA TYR A 20 0.25 -16.09 -4.89
C TYR A 20 0.74 -16.03 -6.34
N PHE A 21 1.64 -15.10 -6.63
CA PHE A 21 2.41 -15.08 -7.87
C PHE A 21 3.72 -15.85 -7.64
N ASP A 22 4.18 -16.58 -8.64
CA ASP A 22 5.42 -17.36 -8.51
C ASP A 22 6.62 -16.43 -8.22
N LYS A 23 6.74 -15.33 -8.99
CA LYS A 23 7.82 -14.35 -8.86
C LYS A 23 7.28 -12.93 -8.77
N ALA A 24 8.04 -12.06 -8.08
CA ALA A 24 7.78 -10.63 -8.04
C ALA A 24 7.95 -9.96 -9.42
N GLY A 25 7.35 -8.78 -9.58
CA GLY A 25 7.62 -7.90 -10.71
C GLY A 25 6.40 -7.44 -11.50
N GLU A 26 6.65 -6.57 -12.49
CA GLU A 26 5.63 -5.83 -13.22
C GLU A 26 4.69 -6.71 -14.07
N GLN A 27 5.11 -7.91 -14.45
CA GLN A 27 4.28 -8.86 -15.20
C GLN A 27 3.00 -9.25 -14.47
N ASN A 28 2.95 -9.07 -13.15
CA ASN A 28 1.79 -9.38 -12.31
C ASN A 28 0.77 -8.24 -12.25
N THR A 29 1.13 -7.02 -12.66
CA THR A 29 0.35 -5.79 -12.42
C THR A 29 -1.09 -5.91 -12.91
N HIS A 30 -1.29 -6.29 -14.16
CA HIS A 30 -2.62 -6.37 -14.74
C HIS A 30 -3.52 -7.38 -14.00
N LEU A 31 -2.98 -8.55 -13.70
CA LEU A 31 -3.69 -9.61 -13.01
C LEU A 31 -3.98 -9.25 -11.54
N LEU A 32 -3.02 -8.62 -10.88
CA LEU A 32 -3.18 -8.09 -9.52
C LEU A 32 -4.32 -7.07 -9.45
N LEU A 33 -4.34 -6.08 -10.36
CA LEU A 33 -5.38 -5.05 -10.40
C LEU A 33 -6.75 -5.67 -10.65
N LYS A 34 -6.85 -6.67 -11.53
CA LYS A 34 -8.10 -7.40 -11.78
C LYS A 34 -8.61 -8.09 -10.50
N PHE A 35 -7.79 -8.90 -9.84
CA PHE A 35 -8.19 -9.59 -8.60
C PHE A 35 -8.52 -8.60 -7.47
N THR A 36 -7.73 -7.52 -7.38
CA THR A 36 -7.99 -6.49 -6.38
C THR A 36 -9.32 -5.77 -6.64
N LYS A 37 -9.69 -5.56 -7.92
CA LYS A 37 -10.99 -4.99 -8.27
C LYS A 37 -12.14 -5.89 -7.81
N GLU A 38 -12.10 -7.17 -8.12
CA GLU A 38 -13.10 -8.15 -7.67
C GLU A 38 -13.20 -8.16 -6.12
N TYR A 39 -12.05 -8.06 -5.44
CA TYR A 39 -11.99 -8.02 -3.98
C TYR A 39 -12.65 -6.75 -3.40
N VAL A 40 -12.29 -5.57 -3.88
CA VAL A 40 -12.82 -4.31 -3.33
C VAL A 40 -14.31 -4.11 -3.66
N GLU A 41 -14.79 -4.69 -4.77
CA GLU A 41 -16.22 -4.72 -5.11
C GLU A 41 -16.99 -5.59 -4.12
N LYS A 42 -16.48 -6.78 -3.82
CA LYS A 42 -17.10 -7.73 -2.87
C LYS A 42 -17.12 -7.22 -1.44
N GLU A 43 -16.03 -6.59 -0.98
CA GLU A 43 -15.83 -6.13 0.41
C GLU A 43 -16.30 -4.69 0.61
N ASP A 44 -16.82 -4.03 -0.42
CA ASP A 44 -17.27 -2.63 -0.45
C ASP A 44 -16.21 -1.63 0.08
N ILE A 45 -14.93 -1.83 -0.30
CA ILE A 45 -13.84 -0.94 0.09
C ILE A 45 -13.73 0.19 -0.92
N ARG A 46 -13.85 1.44 -0.43
CA ARG A 46 -13.86 2.64 -1.26
C ARG A 46 -12.47 3.20 -1.54
N ASP A 47 -11.56 3.11 -0.58
CA ASP A 47 -10.29 3.83 -0.56
C ASP A 47 -9.16 2.90 -1.01
N ILE A 48 -8.45 3.28 -2.08
CA ILE A 48 -7.39 2.49 -2.72
C ILE A 48 -6.14 3.35 -2.84
N ILE A 49 -5.02 2.85 -2.35
CA ILE A 49 -3.73 3.52 -2.42
C ILE A 49 -2.81 2.71 -3.34
N VAL A 50 -2.11 3.36 -4.25
CA VAL A 50 -1.25 2.70 -5.23
C VAL A 50 0.12 3.35 -5.27
N ALA A 51 1.18 2.57 -5.07
CA ALA A 51 2.54 3.03 -5.32
C ALA A 51 2.82 3.12 -6.82
N SER A 52 3.37 4.23 -7.29
CA SER A 52 3.72 4.37 -8.69
C SER A 52 4.84 5.39 -8.90
N THR A 53 6.04 4.93 -9.24
CA THR A 53 7.21 5.77 -9.45
C THR A 53 7.05 6.67 -10.68
N THR A 54 6.83 6.07 -11.85
CA THR A 54 6.71 6.80 -13.13
C THR A 54 5.28 7.23 -13.47
N GLY A 55 4.30 6.76 -12.70
CA GLY A 55 2.88 6.97 -12.97
C GLY A 55 2.19 5.84 -13.73
N LYS A 56 2.92 4.95 -14.43
CA LYS A 56 2.36 3.88 -15.27
C LYS A 56 1.35 3.01 -14.52
N THR A 57 1.76 2.42 -13.39
CA THR A 57 0.87 1.60 -12.54
C THR A 57 -0.28 2.43 -11.97
N GLY A 58 -0.02 3.68 -11.59
CA GLY A 58 -1.03 4.60 -11.08
C GLY A 58 -2.12 4.90 -12.11
N ALA A 59 -1.77 5.12 -13.37
CA ALA A 59 -2.71 5.35 -14.47
C ALA A 59 -3.58 4.11 -14.74
N GLU A 60 -2.97 2.92 -14.76
CA GLU A 60 -3.73 1.67 -14.92
C GLU A 60 -4.69 1.44 -13.75
N ALA A 61 -4.25 1.71 -12.51
CA ALA A 61 -5.09 1.61 -11.32
C ALA A 61 -6.22 2.65 -11.33
N ALA A 62 -5.96 3.90 -11.71
CA ALA A 62 -6.98 4.94 -11.80
C ALA A 62 -8.13 4.53 -12.74
N ARG A 63 -7.80 3.98 -13.91
CA ARG A 63 -8.79 3.43 -14.85
C ARG A 63 -9.54 2.22 -14.26
N THR A 64 -8.81 1.30 -13.64
CA THR A 64 -9.36 0.05 -13.10
C THR A 64 -10.37 0.30 -11.97
N PHE A 65 -10.07 1.27 -11.10
CA PHE A 65 -10.88 1.58 -9.91
C PHE A 65 -11.69 2.87 -10.05
N LYS A 66 -12.01 3.25 -11.28
CA LYS A 66 -12.79 4.47 -11.56
C LYS A 66 -14.08 4.52 -10.73
N GLY A 67 -14.35 5.68 -10.11
CA GLY A 67 -15.48 5.89 -9.20
C GLY A 67 -15.17 5.61 -7.72
N ARG A 68 -13.99 5.07 -7.39
CA ARG A 68 -13.49 4.94 -6.02
C ARG A 68 -12.51 6.07 -5.69
N ASN A 69 -12.18 6.25 -4.42
CA ASN A 69 -11.14 7.18 -4.00
C ASN A 69 -9.77 6.53 -4.23
N VAL A 70 -9.13 6.84 -5.36
CA VAL A 70 -7.81 6.31 -5.70
C VAL A 70 -6.75 7.37 -5.39
N VAL A 71 -5.74 6.99 -4.60
CA VAL A 71 -4.59 7.84 -4.25
C VAL A 71 -3.32 7.18 -4.80
N VAL A 72 -2.70 7.82 -5.77
CA VAL A 72 -1.42 7.39 -6.35
C VAL A 72 -0.30 8.08 -5.59
N VAL A 73 0.54 7.30 -4.93
CA VAL A 73 1.69 7.78 -4.16
C VAL A 73 2.95 7.59 -5.00
N THR A 74 3.67 8.69 -5.24
CA THR A 74 4.93 8.70 -5.99
C THR A 74 6.13 8.80 -5.08
N HIS A 75 7.33 8.60 -5.63
CA HIS A 75 8.55 8.99 -4.92
C HIS A 75 8.56 10.51 -4.66
N ASN A 76 9.21 10.91 -3.58
CA ASN A 76 9.49 12.33 -3.33
C ASN A 76 10.49 12.90 -4.35
N PHE A 77 10.48 14.23 -4.50
CA PHE A 77 11.54 14.92 -5.24
C PHE A 77 12.90 14.60 -4.62
N GLY A 78 13.91 14.39 -5.45
CA GLY A 78 15.26 14.07 -4.98
C GLY A 78 15.47 12.62 -4.55
N PHE A 79 14.55 11.70 -4.85
CA PHE A 79 14.72 10.29 -4.49
C PHE A 79 15.87 9.63 -5.26
N GLN A 80 15.95 9.82 -6.56
CA GLN A 80 17.05 9.38 -7.42
C GLN A 80 18.04 10.53 -7.69
N GLU A 81 17.55 11.64 -8.24
CA GLU A 81 18.35 12.82 -8.59
C GLU A 81 17.83 14.06 -7.86
N PRO A 82 18.73 14.90 -7.29
CA PRO A 82 18.32 16.11 -6.58
C PRO A 82 17.37 17.01 -7.40
N GLY A 83 16.27 17.41 -6.78
CA GLY A 83 15.29 18.32 -7.39
C GLY A 83 14.42 17.70 -8.50
N ARG A 84 14.55 16.41 -8.81
CA ARG A 84 13.75 15.73 -9.82
C ARG A 84 12.76 14.75 -9.21
N ASN A 85 11.62 14.57 -9.88
CA ASN A 85 10.64 13.52 -9.64
C ASN A 85 10.54 12.65 -10.89
N GLU A 86 10.31 11.36 -10.70
CA GLU A 86 10.28 10.36 -11.78
C GLU A 86 8.89 10.26 -12.44
N LEU A 87 7.86 10.92 -11.90
CA LEU A 87 6.50 10.92 -12.44
C LEU A 87 6.48 11.57 -13.82
N GLN A 88 6.03 10.84 -14.83
CA GLN A 88 5.92 11.30 -16.20
C GLN A 88 4.64 12.10 -16.39
N GLU A 89 4.72 13.24 -17.09
CA GLU A 89 3.58 14.16 -17.32
C GLU A 89 2.41 13.51 -18.08
N GLU A 90 2.69 12.55 -18.95
CA GLU A 90 1.67 11.76 -19.64
C GLU A 90 0.82 10.99 -18.64
N HIS A 91 1.45 10.16 -17.80
CA HIS A 91 0.76 9.36 -16.79
C HIS A 91 0.09 10.22 -15.72
N LYS A 92 0.69 11.35 -15.35
CA LYS A 92 0.07 12.31 -14.44
C LYS A 92 -1.26 12.83 -14.99
N LYS A 93 -1.31 13.19 -16.28
CA LYS A 93 -2.54 13.61 -16.92
C LYS A 93 -3.59 12.51 -16.95
N GLU A 94 -3.20 11.28 -17.27
CA GLU A 94 -4.11 10.11 -17.25
C GLU A 94 -4.70 9.88 -15.86
N ILE A 95 -3.85 9.85 -14.82
CA ILE A 95 -4.28 9.66 -13.42
C ILE A 95 -5.32 10.70 -13.02
N LEU A 96 -5.05 11.98 -13.30
CA LEU A 96 -5.94 13.08 -12.93
C LEU A 96 -7.24 13.07 -13.76
N SER A 97 -7.18 12.72 -15.04
CA SER A 97 -8.36 12.65 -15.92
C SER A 97 -9.33 11.52 -15.52
N ASP A 98 -8.81 10.44 -14.93
CA ASP A 98 -9.64 9.37 -14.39
C ASP A 98 -10.15 9.62 -12.95
N GLY A 99 -9.88 10.84 -12.42
CA GLY A 99 -10.39 11.30 -11.13
C GLY A 99 -9.58 10.82 -9.92
N ALA A 100 -8.43 10.20 -10.13
CA ALA A 100 -7.53 9.81 -9.04
C ALA A 100 -6.70 11.00 -8.54
N LYS A 101 -6.22 10.92 -7.30
CA LYS A 101 -5.37 11.91 -6.66
C LYS A 101 -3.91 11.47 -6.74
N ILE A 102 -3.00 12.42 -6.78
CA ILE A 102 -1.55 12.16 -6.73
C ILE A 102 -1.00 12.74 -5.44
N PHE A 103 -0.23 11.96 -4.72
CA PHE A 103 0.52 12.40 -3.55
C PHE A 103 2.02 12.16 -3.76
N THR A 104 2.79 13.22 -3.59
CA THR A 104 4.25 13.21 -3.59
C THR A 104 4.74 13.75 -2.26
N GLY A 105 5.42 12.96 -1.48
CA GLY A 105 5.86 13.36 -0.15
C GLY A 105 6.98 12.49 0.40
N VAL A 106 7.47 12.86 1.57
CA VAL A 106 8.54 12.15 2.27
C VAL A 106 8.11 10.74 2.63
N HIS A 107 8.99 9.78 2.40
CA HIS A 107 8.73 8.36 2.69
C HIS A 107 8.70 8.11 4.21
N ALA A 108 7.58 7.59 4.70
CA ALA A 108 7.33 7.41 6.13
C ALA A 108 8.29 6.42 6.83
N LEU A 109 8.83 5.45 6.10
CA LEU A 109 9.75 4.43 6.62
C LEU A 109 11.21 4.60 6.14
N SER A 110 11.59 5.77 5.63
CA SER A 110 12.99 6.01 5.26
C SER A 110 13.45 7.45 5.52
N SER A 111 12.83 8.45 4.93
CA SER A 111 13.02 9.87 5.23
C SER A 111 14.48 10.29 5.49
N ALA A 112 14.72 11.14 6.50
CA ALA A 112 16.05 11.60 6.90
C ALA A 112 16.94 10.49 7.46
N GLU A 113 16.39 9.40 7.99
CA GLU A 113 17.18 8.25 8.44
C GLU A 113 17.98 7.60 7.31
N ARG A 114 17.52 7.70 6.05
CA ARG A 114 18.28 7.26 4.88
C ARG A 114 19.58 8.06 4.70
N ALA A 115 19.58 9.35 4.99
CA ALA A 115 20.79 10.16 4.96
C ALA A 115 21.76 9.77 6.09
N VAL A 116 21.24 9.58 7.31
CA VAL A 116 22.06 9.11 8.45
C VAL A 116 22.72 7.78 8.15
N ARG A 117 21.99 6.81 7.59
CA ARG A 117 22.57 5.54 7.16
C ARG A 117 23.65 5.72 6.11
N LYS A 118 23.37 6.55 5.07
CA LYS A 118 24.31 6.75 3.96
C LYS A 118 25.61 7.40 4.42
N ASP A 119 25.53 8.39 5.30
CA ASP A 119 26.67 9.21 5.69
C ASP A 119 27.43 8.61 6.89
N PHE A 120 26.75 7.91 7.78
CA PHE A 120 27.34 7.39 9.04
C PHE A 120 27.36 5.86 9.14
N GLY A 121 26.77 5.12 8.19
CA GLY A 121 26.80 3.65 8.14
C GLY A 121 25.98 2.96 9.25
N THR A 122 25.06 3.67 9.93
CA THR A 122 24.31 3.14 11.06
C THR A 122 22.87 2.76 10.68
N ILE A 123 22.38 1.64 11.25
CA ILE A 123 20.96 1.23 11.10
C ILE A 123 20.10 2.11 11.99
N GLN A 124 19.00 2.61 11.44
CA GLN A 124 18.03 3.44 12.13
C GLN A 124 16.72 2.70 12.39
N PRO A 125 15.89 3.11 13.38
CA PRO A 125 14.64 2.43 13.74
C PRO A 125 13.67 2.24 12.57
N LEU A 126 13.46 3.24 11.71
CA LEU A 126 12.54 3.12 10.56
C LEU A 126 13.05 2.10 9.55
N GLU A 127 14.37 2.01 9.35
CA GLU A 127 14.96 1.00 8.49
C GLU A 127 14.76 -0.42 9.04
N LEU A 128 14.89 -0.61 10.36
CA LEU A 128 14.62 -1.89 11.00
C LEU A 128 13.14 -2.29 10.78
N MET A 129 12.21 -1.38 11.01
CA MET A 129 10.78 -1.60 10.76
C MET A 129 10.51 -1.97 9.30
N ALA A 130 11.11 -1.25 8.36
CA ALA A 130 11.00 -1.55 6.93
C ALA A 130 11.52 -2.95 6.60
N ASN A 131 12.67 -3.36 7.17
CA ASN A 131 13.27 -4.67 6.93
C ASN A 131 12.45 -5.82 7.54
N VAL A 132 11.78 -5.60 8.66
CA VAL A 132 10.83 -6.58 9.22
C VAL A 132 9.65 -6.79 8.26
N LEU A 133 9.06 -5.71 7.74
CA LEU A 133 7.95 -5.80 6.77
C LEU A 133 8.36 -6.48 5.46
N ARG A 134 9.61 -6.29 5.02
CA ARG A 134 10.16 -6.96 3.83
C ARG A 134 10.26 -8.48 3.96
N ARG A 135 10.13 -9.06 5.18
CA ARG A 135 10.02 -10.52 5.33
C ARG A 135 8.77 -11.11 4.70
N LEU A 136 7.79 -10.25 4.37
CA LEU A 136 6.59 -10.62 3.61
C LEU A 136 6.63 -10.11 2.15
N GLY A 137 7.75 -9.53 1.71
CA GLY A 137 7.96 -8.96 0.38
C GLY A 137 8.13 -7.44 0.41
N GLU A 138 8.85 -6.89 -0.60
CA GLU A 138 9.03 -5.43 -0.75
C GLU A 138 7.68 -4.73 -0.90
N GLY A 139 6.76 -5.29 -1.69
CA GLY A 139 5.42 -4.76 -1.86
C GLY A 139 4.66 -4.61 -0.55
N THR A 140 4.83 -5.54 0.40
CA THR A 140 4.22 -5.44 1.75
C THR A 140 4.72 -4.20 2.50
N LYS A 141 6.04 -3.98 2.50
CA LYS A 141 6.65 -2.78 3.13
C LYS A 141 6.10 -1.52 2.49
N VAL A 142 6.05 -1.47 1.17
CA VAL A 142 5.59 -0.28 0.43
C VAL A 142 4.09 -0.03 0.66
N CYS A 143 3.25 -1.07 0.69
CA CYS A 143 1.82 -0.93 1.02
C CYS A 143 1.60 -0.26 2.39
N VAL A 144 2.34 -0.68 3.42
CA VAL A 144 2.27 -0.08 4.76
C VAL A 144 2.74 1.39 4.72
N GLU A 145 3.86 1.67 4.06
CA GLU A 145 4.43 3.01 3.96
C GLU A 145 3.49 4.00 3.27
N ILE A 146 2.98 3.65 2.08
CA ILE A 146 2.09 4.54 1.32
C ILE A 146 0.74 4.75 2.00
N THR A 147 0.28 3.77 2.80
CA THR A 147 -0.94 3.91 3.60
C THR A 147 -0.78 4.99 4.66
N MET A 148 0.35 4.99 5.41
CA MET A 148 0.65 6.04 6.36
C MET A 148 0.78 7.41 5.68
N MET A 149 1.51 7.47 4.56
CA MET A 149 1.70 8.70 3.80
C MET A 149 0.36 9.30 3.32
N ALA A 150 -0.55 8.47 2.81
CA ALA A 150 -1.87 8.91 2.39
C ALA A 150 -2.77 9.34 3.57
N ALA A 151 -2.65 8.66 4.73
CA ALA A 151 -3.37 9.02 5.96
C ALA A 151 -2.87 10.34 6.55
N ASP A 152 -1.55 10.56 6.59
CA ASP A 152 -0.94 11.81 7.06
C ASP A 152 -1.29 13.01 6.16
N ALA A 153 -1.48 12.76 4.87
CA ALA A 153 -1.93 13.76 3.90
C ALA A 153 -3.45 14.03 3.93
N GLY A 154 -4.23 13.30 4.76
CA GLY A 154 -5.69 13.43 4.81
C GLY A 154 -6.40 12.98 3.54
N LEU A 155 -5.78 12.13 2.72
CA LEU A 155 -6.30 11.66 1.44
C LEU A 155 -7.14 10.38 1.57
N ILE A 156 -7.01 9.68 2.69
CA ILE A 156 -7.80 8.51 3.09
C ILE A 156 -8.27 8.66 4.54
N PRO A 157 -9.38 7.99 4.94
CA PRO A 157 -9.79 7.94 6.33
C PRO A 157 -8.76 7.15 7.17
N ALA A 158 -8.67 7.45 8.48
CA ALA A 158 -7.83 6.72 9.43
C ALA A 158 -8.63 5.73 10.31
N ASP A 159 -9.93 5.60 10.06
CA ASP A 159 -10.89 4.83 10.86
C ASP A 159 -11.65 3.76 10.07
N LYS A 160 -11.28 3.54 8.79
CA LYS A 160 -11.89 2.55 7.91
C LYS A 160 -10.82 1.79 7.15
N ASP A 161 -11.12 0.52 6.85
CA ASP A 161 -10.22 -0.31 6.06
C ASP A 161 -10.02 0.25 4.64
N VAL A 162 -8.81 0.15 4.14
CA VAL A 162 -8.38 0.55 2.80
C VAL A 162 -7.68 -0.62 2.11
N VAL A 163 -7.50 -0.53 0.80
CA VAL A 163 -6.63 -1.45 0.06
C VAL A 163 -5.41 -0.69 -0.46
N ALA A 164 -4.22 -1.20 -0.14
CA ALA A 164 -2.96 -0.70 -0.68
C ALA A 164 -2.37 -1.68 -1.69
N ILE A 165 -1.85 -1.14 -2.79
CA ILE A 165 -1.26 -1.86 -3.92
C ILE A 165 0.15 -1.35 -4.14
N ALA A 166 1.11 -2.28 -4.20
CA ALA A 166 2.51 -1.97 -4.44
C ALA A 166 3.22 -3.14 -5.09
N GLY A 167 4.51 -3.03 -5.30
CA GLY A 167 5.30 -4.12 -5.89
C GLY A 167 6.78 -4.01 -5.59
N THR A 168 7.53 -4.86 -6.28
CA THR A 168 8.97 -4.96 -6.22
C THR A 168 9.55 -4.27 -7.45
N GLU A 169 10.38 -3.23 -7.26
CA GLU A 169 11.03 -2.41 -8.29
C GLU A 169 10.06 -1.70 -9.25
N ARG A 170 9.46 -2.42 -10.18
CA ARG A 170 8.54 -1.90 -11.20
C ARG A 170 7.22 -2.66 -11.17
N GLY A 171 6.13 -1.95 -11.52
CA GLY A 171 4.79 -2.52 -11.52
C GLY A 171 4.23 -2.77 -10.12
N ALA A 172 3.28 -3.70 -10.03
CA ALA A 172 2.65 -4.11 -8.79
C ALA A 172 2.47 -5.62 -8.74
N ASP A 173 2.76 -6.22 -7.59
CA ASP A 173 2.68 -7.66 -7.32
C ASP A 173 2.06 -7.98 -5.95
N THR A 174 1.73 -6.96 -5.16
CA THR A 174 1.25 -7.10 -3.79
C THR A 174 0.03 -6.20 -3.55
N ALA A 175 -1.02 -6.76 -2.96
CA ALA A 175 -2.20 -6.03 -2.50
C ALA A 175 -2.56 -6.48 -1.08
N LEU A 176 -2.79 -5.51 -0.20
CA LEU A 176 -3.14 -5.72 1.20
C LEU A 176 -4.39 -4.93 1.57
N ARG A 177 -5.25 -5.52 2.43
CA ARG A 177 -6.25 -4.77 3.18
C ARG A 177 -5.65 -4.31 4.50
N LEU A 178 -5.74 -3.02 4.78
CA LEU A 178 -5.12 -2.38 5.93
C LEU A 178 -6.15 -1.56 6.70
N TYR A 179 -6.06 -1.60 8.03
CA TYR A 179 -6.64 -0.56 8.88
C TYR A 179 -5.57 0.50 9.06
N PRO A 180 -5.76 1.72 8.48
CA PRO A 180 -4.71 2.72 8.42
C PRO A 180 -4.44 3.36 9.77
N ALA A 181 -3.28 4.00 9.87
CA ALA A 181 -2.92 4.91 10.94
C ALA A 181 -1.98 5.98 10.41
N ASN A 182 -1.95 7.13 11.07
CA ASN A 182 -0.94 8.16 10.86
C ASN A 182 0.45 7.66 11.28
N ALA A 183 1.52 8.19 10.71
CA ALA A 183 2.89 7.78 11.01
C ALA A 183 3.22 7.89 12.50
N ALA A 184 2.78 8.94 13.19
CA ALA A 184 2.95 9.11 14.65
C ALA A 184 2.20 8.05 15.48
N ARG A 185 1.34 7.26 14.86
CA ARG A 185 0.55 6.17 15.47
C ARG A 185 0.76 4.84 14.75
N PHE A 186 1.94 4.62 14.20
CA PHE A 186 2.27 3.45 13.39
C PHE A 186 1.79 2.13 14.01
N PHE A 187 1.94 1.92 15.31
CA PHE A 187 1.57 0.68 15.98
C PHE A 187 0.05 0.42 16.06
N ASN A 188 -0.76 1.38 15.68
CA ASN A 188 -2.21 1.20 15.52
C ASN A 188 -2.60 0.69 14.12
N LEU A 189 -1.71 0.79 13.14
CA LEU A 189 -1.92 0.23 11.80
C LEU A 189 -2.01 -1.30 11.89
N LYS A 190 -2.96 -1.88 11.15
CA LYS A 190 -3.13 -3.34 11.12
C LYS A 190 -3.15 -3.83 9.68
N ILE A 191 -2.35 -4.83 9.37
CA ILE A 191 -2.51 -5.60 8.14
C ILE A 191 -3.63 -6.61 8.42
N ARG A 192 -4.79 -6.36 7.83
CA ARG A 192 -6.00 -7.18 8.03
C ARG A 192 -5.95 -8.45 7.20
N GLU A 193 -5.58 -8.30 5.92
CA GLU A 193 -5.59 -9.39 4.95
C GLU A 193 -4.48 -9.20 3.92
N VAL A 194 -3.91 -10.31 3.48
CA VAL A 194 -3.10 -10.38 2.27
C VAL A 194 -4.03 -10.80 1.13
N ILE A 195 -4.25 -9.93 0.15
CA ILE A 195 -5.09 -10.22 -1.01
C ILE A 195 -4.27 -10.99 -2.05
N ALA A 196 -3.06 -10.47 -2.34
CA ALA A 196 -2.10 -11.12 -3.22
C ALA A 196 -0.66 -10.72 -2.86
N LYS A 197 0.30 -11.60 -3.13
CA LYS A 197 1.74 -11.33 -3.03
C LYS A 197 2.55 -12.36 -3.82
N PRO A 198 3.80 -12.06 -4.19
CA PRO A 198 4.69 -13.08 -4.74
C PRO A 198 5.17 -14.08 -3.68
N VAL A 199 5.52 -15.28 -4.11
CA VAL A 199 6.22 -16.29 -3.28
C VAL A 199 7.71 -15.97 -3.29
N GLU A 200 8.28 -15.82 -4.47
CA GLU A 200 9.69 -15.45 -4.68
C GLU A 200 9.83 -13.92 -4.84
N PHE A 201 10.60 -13.27 -3.92
CA PHE A 201 10.79 -11.82 -3.88
C PHE A 201 12.13 -11.39 -3.30
#